data_a9bf522ef28de16ea589d28495e73dd7
#
_entry.id   a9bf522ef28de16ea589d28495e73dd7
#
_cell.length_a   1.000
_cell.length_b   1.000
_cell.length_c   1.000
_cell.angle_alpha   90.00
_cell.angle_beta   90.00
_cell.angle_gamma   90.00
#
_symmetry.space_group_name_H-M   'P 1'
#
loop_
_entity.id
_entity.type
_entity.pdbx_description
1 polymer ?
#
loop_
_entity_poly.entity_id
_entity_poly.type
_entity_poly.pdbx_seq_one_letter_code
_entity_poly.pdbx_strand_id
1 'polypeptide(L)'
;MLKAPKFWYLKKDTFFSFILFPLSLIFRLGTKIRNITSHAYKSDLPIICIGNIVVGGAGKTPVALKIGKILIEAGYNPHFVSKGYAGIIKNNTLVEPWHSPKSVGDESLLLSEIAPTWVGINRNKSIKLAKNKGANCVIMDDGFQNPKIYKDFSIIVINASQEFGNKRVIPSGPLRESIKRGLSRTNLIVVIGDVTDYLKNTIPN
;
A
#
# COMPACT_ATOMS: atom_id res chain seq x y z
N MET A 1 -12.81 12.18 5.03
CA MET A 1 -12.34 10.83 5.42
C MET A 1 -13.04 10.36 6.68
N LEU A 2 -13.58 9.14 6.70
CA LEU A 2 -14.03 8.53 7.95
C LEU A 2 -12.79 8.30 8.83
N LYS A 3 -12.80 8.87 10.04
CA LYS A 3 -11.74 8.62 11.03
C LYS A 3 -11.80 7.16 11.46
N ALA A 4 -10.64 6.52 11.56
CA ALA A 4 -10.56 5.17 12.09
C ALA A 4 -11.15 5.12 13.52
N PRO A 5 -11.95 4.10 13.86
CA PRO A 5 -12.54 3.96 15.17
C PRO A 5 -11.47 3.90 16.28
N LYS A 6 -11.68 4.63 17.37
CA LYS A 6 -10.70 4.68 18.48
C LYS A 6 -10.39 3.30 19.06
N PHE A 7 -11.37 2.39 19.11
CA PHE A 7 -11.18 1.06 19.65
C PHE A 7 -10.21 0.18 18.85
N TRP A 8 -9.92 0.52 17.59
CA TRP A 8 -8.93 -0.19 16.78
C TRP A 8 -7.50 -0.07 17.34
N TYR A 9 -7.22 1.04 18.03
CA TYR A 9 -5.88 1.34 18.56
C TYR A 9 -5.77 1.13 20.07
N LEU A 10 -6.82 0.62 20.72
CA LEU A 10 -6.74 0.19 22.11
C LEU A 10 -6.03 -1.17 22.19
N LYS A 11 -5.03 -1.27 23.09
CA LYS A 11 -4.29 -2.53 23.30
C LYS A 11 -5.12 -3.64 23.94
N LYS A 12 -6.36 -3.34 24.36
CA LYS A 12 -7.30 -4.28 24.97
C LYS A 12 -8.48 -4.56 24.04
N ASP A 13 -8.98 -5.78 24.10
CA ASP A 13 -10.23 -6.13 23.43
C ASP A 13 -11.39 -5.33 24.00
N THR A 14 -12.20 -4.78 23.12
CA THR A 14 -13.39 -4.01 23.45
C THR A 14 -14.64 -4.77 23.06
N PHE A 15 -15.78 -4.45 23.68
CA PHE A 15 -17.08 -5.00 23.31
C PHE A 15 -17.36 -4.89 21.80
N PHE A 16 -17.04 -3.74 21.20
CA PHE A 16 -17.20 -3.54 19.75
C PHE A 16 -16.30 -4.46 18.91
N SER A 17 -15.08 -4.76 19.39
CA SER A 17 -14.23 -5.70 18.68
C SER A 17 -14.79 -7.12 18.67
N PHE A 18 -15.47 -7.54 19.72
CA PHE A 18 -16.15 -8.84 19.77
C PHE A 18 -17.38 -8.91 18.85
N ILE A 19 -18.27 -7.92 18.93
CA ILE A 19 -19.47 -7.88 18.07
C ILE A 19 -19.09 -7.88 16.58
N LEU A 20 -18.03 -7.16 16.21
CA LEU A 20 -17.60 -7.06 14.82
C LEU A 20 -16.73 -8.25 14.36
N PHE A 21 -16.33 -9.13 15.26
CA PHE A 21 -15.48 -10.26 14.94
C PHE A 21 -16.06 -11.22 13.89
N PRO A 22 -17.34 -11.62 13.92
CA PRO A 22 -17.92 -12.46 12.87
C PRO A 22 -17.81 -11.82 11.48
N LEU A 23 -18.04 -10.50 11.37
CA LEU A 23 -17.87 -9.76 10.11
C LEU A 23 -16.42 -9.78 9.61
N SER A 24 -15.46 -9.76 10.53
CA SER A 24 -14.04 -9.91 10.16
C SER A 24 -13.72 -11.29 9.58
N LEU A 25 -14.38 -12.33 10.03
CA LEU A 25 -14.23 -13.67 9.45
C LEU A 25 -14.76 -13.70 8.00
N ILE A 26 -15.93 -13.10 7.76
CA ILE A 26 -16.52 -12.97 6.40
C ILE A 26 -15.56 -12.17 5.51
N PHE A 27 -15.05 -11.05 5.99
CA PHE A 27 -14.08 -10.24 5.24
C PHE A 27 -12.81 -11.04 4.90
N ARG A 28 -12.26 -11.79 5.86
CA ARG A 28 -11.09 -12.67 5.66
C ARG A 28 -11.37 -13.75 4.62
N LEU A 29 -12.54 -14.37 4.66
CA LEU A 29 -12.95 -15.39 3.70
C LEU A 29 -13.06 -14.76 2.29
N GLY A 30 -13.75 -13.64 2.13
CA GLY A 30 -13.85 -12.93 0.87
C GLY A 30 -12.50 -12.51 0.29
N THR A 31 -11.57 -12.03 1.13
CA THR A 31 -10.21 -11.72 0.69
C THR A 31 -9.43 -12.97 0.30
N LYS A 32 -9.61 -14.09 1.00
CA LYS A 32 -8.98 -15.36 0.67
C LYS A 32 -9.46 -15.87 -0.69
N ILE A 33 -10.77 -15.89 -0.92
CA ILE A 33 -11.37 -16.29 -2.20
C ILE A 33 -10.83 -15.41 -3.34
N ARG A 34 -10.90 -14.07 -3.18
CA ARG A 34 -10.38 -13.14 -4.18
C ARG A 34 -8.90 -13.40 -4.52
N ASN A 35 -8.07 -13.75 -3.54
CA ASN A 35 -6.66 -14.03 -3.78
C ASN A 35 -6.42 -15.34 -4.52
N ILE A 36 -7.24 -16.38 -4.25
CA ILE A 36 -7.14 -17.67 -4.92
C ILE A 36 -7.66 -17.58 -6.37
N THR A 37 -8.74 -16.81 -6.58
CA THR A 37 -9.36 -16.69 -7.92
C THR A 37 -8.69 -15.65 -8.81
N SER A 38 -7.76 -14.85 -8.27
CA SER A 38 -7.09 -13.81 -9.06
C SER A 38 -5.83 -14.37 -9.73
N HIS A 39 -5.70 -14.15 -11.01
CA HIS A 39 -4.47 -14.39 -11.77
C HIS A 39 -3.61 -13.12 -11.71
N ALA A 40 -2.40 -13.26 -11.20
CA ALA A 40 -1.47 -12.14 -11.11
C ALA A 40 -0.82 -11.89 -12.47
N TYR A 41 -0.99 -10.68 -12.99
CA TYR A 41 -0.24 -10.21 -14.15
C TYR A 41 1.21 -10.00 -13.73
N LYS A 42 2.14 -10.68 -14.42
CA LYS A 42 3.58 -10.46 -14.29
C LYS A 42 4.01 -9.49 -15.38
N SER A 43 4.54 -8.35 -14.96
CA SER A 43 5.09 -7.35 -15.87
C SER A 43 6.49 -7.74 -16.32
N ASP A 44 6.90 -7.24 -17.50
CA ASP A 44 8.30 -7.30 -17.94
C ASP A 44 9.19 -6.30 -17.17
N LEU A 45 8.57 -5.27 -16.55
CA LEU A 45 9.27 -4.35 -15.68
C LEU A 45 9.25 -4.88 -14.23
N PRO A 46 10.37 -4.78 -13.49
CA PRO A 46 10.38 -5.06 -12.08
C PRO A 46 9.44 -4.11 -11.33
N ILE A 47 8.65 -4.67 -10.42
CA ILE A 47 7.66 -3.94 -9.63
C ILE A 47 8.06 -3.95 -8.16
N ILE A 48 8.37 -2.78 -7.62
CA ILE A 48 8.56 -2.52 -6.20
C ILE A 48 7.23 -2.03 -5.63
N CYS A 49 6.65 -2.78 -4.71
CA CYS A 49 5.39 -2.41 -4.09
C CYS A 49 5.61 -1.86 -2.69
N ILE A 50 5.15 -0.65 -2.45
CA ILE A 50 5.13 -0.04 -1.12
C ILE A 50 3.71 -0.10 -0.59
N GLY A 51 3.55 -0.67 0.59
CA GLY A 51 2.24 -0.85 1.19
C GLY A 51 2.27 -0.88 2.71
N ASN A 52 1.13 -1.17 3.28
CA ASN A 52 0.99 -1.43 4.70
C ASN A 52 -0.10 -2.47 4.94
N ILE A 53 -0.17 -3.02 6.14
CA ILE A 53 -1.22 -3.97 6.54
C ILE A 53 -2.25 -3.36 7.48
N VAL A 54 -2.07 -2.11 7.88
CA VAL A 54 -2.97 -1.35 8.75
C VAL A 54 -3.76 -0.35 7.92
N VAL A 55 -5.04 -0.15 8.19
CA VAL A 55 -5.84 0.91 7.58
C VAL A 55 -5.41 2.26 8.13
N GLY A 56 -5.15 3.24 7.26
CA GLY A 56 -4.75 4.59 7.65
C GLY A 56 -3.39 5.01 7.13
N GLY A 57 -2.93 6.16 7.55
CA GLY A 57 -1.66 6.76 7.16
C GLY A 57 -0.49 6.10 7.88
N ALA A 58 0.19 5.18 7.22
CA ALA A 58 1.40 4.56 7.75
C ALA A 58 2.70 5.25 7.30
N GLY A 59 2.60 6.36 6.54
CA GLY A 59 3.77 7.03 5.98
C GLY A 59 4.31 6.39 4.70
N LYS A 60 3.47 5.71 3.92
CA LYS A 60 3.88 5.07 2.64
C LYS A 60 4.47 6.05 1.64
N THR A 61 3.80 7.19 1.43
CA THR A 61 4.19 8.19 0.43
C THR A 61 5.59 8.74 0.66
N PRO A 62 6.01 9.16 1.86
CA PRO A 62 7.40 9.51 2.13
C PRO A 62 8.41 8.40 1.81
N VAL A 63 8.08 7.15 2.11
CA VAL A 63 8.93 6.00 1.77
C VAL A 63 9.00 5.82 0.25
N ALA A 64 7.87 5.94 -0.46
CA ALA A 64 7.83 5.86 -1.91
C ALA A 64 8.70 6.93 -2.57
N LEU A 65 8.61 8.17 -2.12
CA LEU A 65 9.45 9.28 -2.58
C LEU A 65 10.94 8.99 -2.37
N LYS A 66 11.32 8.49 -1.17
CA LYS A 66 12.71 8.14 -0.88
C LYS A 66 13.24 7.02 -1.76
N ILE A 67 12.46 5.95 -1.96
CA ILE A 67 12.82 4.84 -2.87
C ILE A 67 12.93 5.33 -4.31
N GLY A 68 12.02 6.21 -4.75
CA GLY A 68 12.10 6.82 -6.08
C GLY A 68 13.41 7.57 -6.30
N LYS A 69 13.82 8.40 -5.33
CA LYS A 69 15.10 9.13 -5.37
C LYS A 69 16.29 8.19 -5.43
N ILE A 70 16.33 7.17 -4.56
CA ILE A 70 17.42 6.17 -4.54
C ILE A 70 17.56 5.47 -5.89
N LEU A 71 16.46 5.10 -6.52
CA LEU A 71 16.49 4.44 -7.83
C LEU A 71 16.99 5.38 -8.93
N ILE A 72 16.58 6.64 -8.92
CA ILE A 72 17.07 7.65 -9.87
C ILE A 72 18.56 7.88 -9.70
N GLU A 73 19.03 8.04 -8.48
CA GLU A 73 20.46 8.18 -8.14
C GLU A 73 21.27 6.95 -8.59
N ALA A 74 20.66 5.76 -8.59
CA ALA A 74 21.25 4.52 -9.10
C ALA A 74 21.15 4.34 -10.63
N GLY A 75 20.67 5.35 -11.37
CA GLY A 75 20.57 5.34 -12.83
C GLY A 75 19.33 4.65 -13.39
N TYR A 76 18.35 4.33 -12.57
CA TYR A 76 17.07 3.81 -13.04
C TYR A 76 16.13 4.95 -13.47
N ASN A 77 15.13 4.59 -14.29
CA ASN A 77 14.02 5.46 -14.68
C ASN A 77 12.71 4.91 -14.08
N PRO A 78 12.46 5.10 -12.75
CA PRO A 78 11.28 4.61 -12.09
C PRO A 78 10.05 5.44 -12.48
N HIS A 79 8.92 4.78 -12.70
CA HIS A 79 7.63 5.44 -12.75
C HIS A 79 6.78 4.99 -11.56
N PHE A 80 6.03 5.92 -10.97
CA PHE A 80 5.05 5.58 -9.94
C PHE A 80 3.73 5.14 -10.55
N VAL A 81 3.09 4.17 -9.89
CA VAL A 81 1.73 3.73 -10.21
C VAL A 81 0.89 3.76 -8.96
N SER A 82 -0.09 4.64 -8.92
CA SER A 82 -1.03 4.83 -7.81
C SER A 82 -2.48 4.62 -8.25
N LYS A 83 -3.37 4.45 -7.30
CA LYS A 83 -4.81 4.40 -7.57
C LYS A 83 -5.43 5.80 -7.75
N GLY A 84 -4.71 6.85 -7.35
CA GLY A 84 -5.26 8.20 -7.30
C GLY A 84 -6.35 8.30 -6.21
N TYR A 85 -5.99 7.96 -4.97
CA TYR A 85 -6.94 7.98 -3.87
C TYR A 85 -7.54 9.39 -3.70
N ALA A 86 -8.85 9.47 -3.48
CA ALA A 86 -9.66 10.69 -3.43
C ALA A 86 -9.73 11.49 -4.76
N GLY A 87 -9.00 11.12 -5.81
CA GLY A 87 -9.11 11.75 -7.12
C GLY A 87 -10.37 11.34 -7.89
N ILE A 88 -10.83 12.24 -8.75
CA ILE A 88 -12.01 12.03 -9.60
C ILE A 88 -11.64 11.21 -10.86
N ILE A 89 -10.42 11.38 -11.37
CA ILE A 89 -9.95 10.70 -12.58
C ILE A 89 -9.86 9.19 -12.33
N LYS A 90 -10.60 8.43 -13.14
CA LYS A 90 -10.65 6.96 -13.07
C LYS A 90 -9.90 6.30 -14.22
N ASN A 91 -9.72 7.00 -15.32
CA ASN A 91 -8.94 6.54 -16.46
C ASN A 91 -7.44 6.56 -16.12
N ASN A 92 -6.68 5.64 -16.71
CA ASN A 92 -5.24 5.60 -16.51
C ASN A 92 -4.59 6.82 -17.17
N THR A 93 -4.11 7.76 -16.35
CA THR A 93 -3.64 9.08 -16.76
C THR A 93 -2.26 9.34 -16.15
N LEU A 94 -1.37 9.93 -16.92
CA LEU A 94 -0.13 10.51 -16.42
C LEU A 94 -0.48 11.77 -15.63
N VAL A 95 0.08 11.90 -14.44
CA VAL A 95 -0.06 13.12 -13.64
C VAL A 95 0.78 14.23 -14.26
N GLU A 96 0.14 15.35 -14.50
CA GLU A 96 0.75 16.52 -15.15
C GLU A 96 0.64 17.76 -14.24
N PRO A 97 1.50 18.77 -14.41
CA PRO A 97 1.56 19.94 -13.52
C PRO A 97 0.25 20.72 -13.35
N TRP A 98 -0.64 20.67 -14.34
CA TRP A 98 -1.95 21.33 -14.29
C TRP A 98 -3.04 20.54 -13.57
N HIS A 99 -2.77 19.29 -13.19
CA HIS A 99 -3.73 18.51 -12.43
C HIS A 99 -3.88 19.03 -11.00
N SER A 100 -5.10 19.05 -10.52
CA SER A 100 -5.41 19.44 -9.15
C SER A 100 -5.43 18.22 -8.19
N PRO A 101 -5.26 18.42 -6.88
CA PRO A 101 -5.46 17.37 -5.89
C PRO A 101 -6.83 16.67 -5.99
N LYS A 102 -7.86 17.43 -6.37
CA LYS A 102 -9.21 16.86 -6.58
C LYS A 102 -9.28 15.95 -7.80
N SER A 103 -8.45 16.15 -8.80
CA SER A 103 -8.46 15.34 -10.02
C SER A 103 -7.69 14.03 -9.86
N VAL A 104 -6.47 14.05 -9.32
CA VAL A 104 -5.56 12.89 -9.29
C VAL A 104 -5.21 12.39 -7.89
N GLY A 105 -5.60 13.13 -6.84
CA GLY A 105 -5.21 12.89 -5.45
C GLY A 105 -3.91 13.60 -5.08
N ASP A 106 -3.83 14.09 -3.86
CA ASP A 106 -2.69 14.82 -3.31
C ASP A 106 -1.40 13.99 -3.27
N GLU A 107 -1.48 12.73 -2.85
CA GLU A 107 -0.34 11.82 -2.82
C GLU A 107 0.29 11.63 -4.23
N SER A 108 -0.56 11.55 -5.26
CA SER A 108 -0.08 11.35 -6.63
C SER A 108 0.64 12.58 -7.19
N LEU A 109 0.25 13.79 -6.78
CA LEU A 109 0.97 15.02 -7.12
C LEU A 109 2.35 15.04 -6.48
N LEU A 110 2.45 14.71 -5.18
CA LEU A 110 3.75 14.63 -4.50
C LEU A 110 4.68 13.62 -5.18
N LEU A 111 4.17 12.47 -5.58
CA LEU A 111 4.96 11.46 -6.31
C LEU A 111 5.43 12.00 -7.66
N SER A 112 4.61 12.78 -8.36
CA SER A 112 4.94 13.32 -9.68
C SER A 112 6.04 14.39 -9.67
N GLU A 113 6.34 14.98 -8.51
CA GLU A 113 7.49 15.88 -8.34
C GLU A 113 8.85 15.17 -8.46
N ILE A 114 8.87 13.83 -8.26
CA ILE A 114 10.09 13.03 -8.26
C ILE A 114 10.24 12.24 -9.56
N ALA A 115 9.17 11.62 -10.04
CA ALA A 115 9.19 10.79 -11.25
C ALA A 115 7.80 10.73 -11.89
N PRO A 116 7.71 10.39 -13.19
CA PRO A 116 6.42 10.25 -13.86
C PRO A 116 5.47 9.34 -13.09
N THR A 117 4.28 9.83 -12.80
CA THR A 117 3.30 9.18 -11.93
C THR A 117 2.01 8.89 -12.70
N TRP A 118 1.59 7.64 -12.69
CA TRP A 118 0.37 7.17 -13.34
C TRP A 118 -0.72 6.90 -12.32
N VAL A 119 -1.88 7.48 -12.52
CA VAL A 119 -3.06 7.23 -11.68
C VAL A 119 -4.15 6.51 -12.46
N GLY A 120 -4.86 5.60 -11.80
CA GLY A 120 -6.00 4.93 -12.42
C GLY A 120 -6.40 3.63 -11.73
N ILE A 121 -7.62 3.18 -12.02
CA ILE A 121 -8.18 1.96 -11.42
C ILE A 121 -7.47 0.70 -11.92
N ASN A 122 -7.15 0.66 -13.22
CA ASN A 122 -6.49 -0.49 -13.84
C ASN A 122 -4.97 -0.32 -13.83
N ARG A 123 -4.34 -0.75 -12.73
CA ARG A 123 -2.88 -0.64 -12.55
C ARG A 123 -2.09 -1.41 -13.62
N ASN A 124 -2.60 -2.52 -14.17
CA ASN A 124 -1.93 -3.24 -15.26
C ASN A 124 -1.79 -2.34 -16.49
N LYS A 125 -2.85 -1.57 -16.79
CA LYS A 125 -2.79 -0.59 -17.88
C LYS A 125 -1.81 0.54 -17.57
N SER A 126 -1.79 1.05 -16.33
CA SER A 126 -0.81 2.05 -15.93
C SER A 126 0.64 1.56 -16.07
N ILE A 127 0.93 0.32 -15.70
CA ILE A 127 2.27 -0.28 -15.84
C ILE A 127 2.67 -0.37 -17.33
N LYS A 128 1.76 -0.80 -18.20
CA LYS A 128 2.02 -0.85 -19.65
C LYS A 128 2.28 0.55 -20.23
N LEU A 129 1.50 1.54 -19.80
CA LEU A 129 1.71 2.94 -20.23
C LEU A 129 3.04 3.49 -19.72
N ALA A 130 3.42 3.18 -18.48
CA ALA A 130 4.73 3.53 -17.93
C ALA A 130 5.88 2.93 -18.76
N LYS A 131 5.80 1.64 -19.11
CA LYS A 131 6.77 0.96 -19.99
C LYS A 131 6.90 1.68 -21.33
N ASN A 132 5.78 2.00 -21.98
CA ASN A 132 5.77 2.70 -23.28
C ASN A 132 6.34 4.12 -23.19
N LYS A 133 6.37 4.72 -22.01
CA LYS A 133 7.00 6.02 -21.73
C LYS A 133 8.43 5.91 -21.21
N GLY A 134 9.06 4.75 -21.34
CA GLY A 134 10.47 4.53 -21.06
C GLY A 134 10.81 4.14 -19.63
N ALA A 135 9.82 3.82 -18.78
CA ALA A 135 10.12 3.27 -17.45
C ALA A 135 10.92 1.97 -17.57
N ASN A 136 11.94 1.80 -16.74
CA ASN A 136 12.66 0.53 -16.59
C ASN A 136 12.35 -0.20 -15.26
N CYS A 137 11.65 0.46 -14.36
CA CYS A 137 11.06 -0.13 -13.16
C CYS A 137 9.81 0.63 -12.74
N VAL A 138 8.99 0.03 -11.89
CA VAL A 138 7.74 0.62 -11.39
C VAL A 138 7.73 0.58 -9.86
N ILE A 139 7.38 1.71 -9.26
CA ILE A 139 7.08 1.81 -7.83
C ILE A 139 5.56 1.89 -7.69
N MET A 140 4.97 0.87 -7.09
CA MET A 140 3.52 0.81 -6.89
C MET A 140 3.18 1.26 -5.47
N ASP A 141 2.52 2.41 -5.35
CA ASP A 141 2.03 2.92 -4.08
C ASP A 141 0.67 2.32 -3.72
N ASP A 142 0.55 1.87 -2.44
CA ASP A 142 -0.63 1.20 -1.84
C ASP A 142 -1.17 0.03 -2.69
N GLY A 143 -0.26 -0.82 -3.17
CA GLY A 143 -0.59 -1.98 -4.02
C GLY A 143 -0.56 -3.33 -3.32
N PHE A 144 -0.17 -3.41 -2.05
CA PHE A 144 0.19 -4.65 -1.37
C PHE A 144 -0.94 -5.69 -1.34
N GLN A 145 -2.20 -5.28 -1.10
CA GLN A 145 -3.37 -6.15 -1.10
C GLN A 145 -3.96 -6.41 -2.49
N ASN A 146 -3.34 -5.93 -3.57
CA ASN A 146 -3.83 -6.21 -4.92
C ASN A 146 -3.29 -7.57 -5.43
N PRO A 147 -4.12 -8.62 -5.56
CA PRO A 147 -3.66 -9.93 -6.00
C PRO A 147 -3.46 -10.04 -7.52
N LYS A 148 -3.94 -9.04 -8.28
CA LYS A 148 -3.90 -9.05 -9.76
C LYS A 148 -2.57 -8.62 -10.35
N ILE A 149 -1.58 -8.27 -9.52
CA ILE A 149 -0.25 -7.82 -9.96
C ILE A 149 0.79 -8.61 -9.19
N TYR A 150 1.72 -9.25 -9.90
CA TYR A 150 2.92 -9.81 -9.30
C TYR A 150 3.85 -8.68 -8.86
N LYS A 151 4.43 -8.80 -7.67
CA LYS A 151 5.37 -7.84 -7.10
C LYS A 151 6.70 -8.54 -6.96
N ASP A 152 7.73 -7.99 -7.57
CA ASP A 152 9.08 -8.54 -7.49
C ASP A 152 9.72 -8.23 -6.15
N PHE A 153 9.39 -7.05 -5.58
CA PHE A 153 9.85 -6.62 -4.27
C PHE A 153 8.73 -5.90 -3.52
N SER A 154 8.50 -6.30 -2.28
CA SER A 154 7.44 -5.73 -1.43
C SER A 154 8.03 -5.09 -0.18
N ILE A 155 7.70 -3.83 0.03
CA ILE A 155 8.07 -3.04 1.21
C ILE A 155 6.81 -2.78 2.04
N ILE A 156 6.82 -3.18 3.30
CA ILE A 156 5.77 -2.79 4.25
C ILE A 156 6.26 -1.64 5.11
N VAL A 157 5.43 -0.61 5.20
CA VAL A 157 5.64 0.53 6.08
C VAL A 157 4.79 0.35 7.34
N ILE A 158 5.41 0.45 8.50
CA ILE A 158 4.78 0.36 9.81
C ILE A 158 5.02 1.68 10.55
N ASN A 159 3.95 2.30 11.03
CA ASN A 159 4.06 3.42 11.95
C ASN A 159 4.18 2.88 13.37
N ALA A 160 5.31 3.14 14.05
CA ALA A 160 5.61 2.64 15.38
C ALA A 160 4.61 3.11 16.45
N SER A 161 4.03 4.31 16.29
CA SER A 161 3.03 4.82 17.24
C SER A 161 1.68 4.09 17.17
N GLN A 162 1.37 3.51 16.01
CA GLN A 162 0.12 2.78 15.78
C GLN A 162 0.32 1.26 15.87
N GLU A 163 1.54 0.79 15.57
CA GLU A 163 1.87 -0.63 15.45
C GLU A 163 0.83 -1.38 14.58
N PHE A 164 0.24 -2.44 15.15
CA PHE A 164 -0.83 -3.21 14.52
C PHE A 164 -2.20 -3.01 15.21
N GLY A 165 -2.33 -1.94 16.02
CA GLY A 165 -3.53 -1.66 16.79
C GLY A 165 -3.92 -2.82 17.70
N ASN A 166 -5.21 -3.17 17.74
CA ASN A 166 -5.72 -4.32 18.50
C ASN A 166 -5.48 -5.68 17.82
N LYS A 167 -4.64 -5.74 16.76
CA LYS A 167 -4.24 -6.96 16.02
C LYS A 167 -5.39 -7.69 15.31
N ARG A 168 -6.57 -7.10 15.24
CA ARG A 168 -7.74 -7.68 14.58
C ARG A 168 -7.90 -7.15 13.15
N VAL A 169 -8.50 -7.99 12.31
CA VAL A 169 -8.79 -7.62 10.91
C VAL A 169 -10.09 -6.81 10.86
N ILE A 170 -10.20 -5.91 9.89
CA ILE A 170 -11.39 -5.10 9.67
C ILE A 170 -12.66 -5.97 9.51
N PRO A 171 -13.81 -5.53 10.07
CA PRO A 171 -14.03 -4.27 10.81
C PRO A 171 -13.74 -4.34 12.32
N SER A 172 -13.35 -5.48 12.88
CA SER A 172 -13.07 -5.67 14.31
C SER A 172 -11.77 -4.97 14.77
N GLY A 173 -10.89 -4.62 13.85
CA GLY A 173 -9.64 -3.90 14.08
C GLY A 173 -9.08 -3.28 12.81
N PRO A 174 -7.88 -2.69 12.86
CA PRO A 174 -7.34 -1.90 11.76
C PRO A 174 -6.67 -2.73 10.66
N LEU A 175 -6.47 -4.03 10.84
CA LEU A 175 -5.70 -4.82 9.90
C LEU A 175 -6.48 -5.13 8.61
N ARG A 176 -5.85 -4.93 7.46
CA ARG A 176 -6.36 -5.35 6.14
C ARG A 176 -6.24 -6.86 5.93
N GLU A 177 -5.31 -7.50 6.65
CA GLU A 177 -5.03 -8.94 6.64
C GLU A 177 -4.27 -9.33 7.92
N SER A 178 -4.08 -10.62 8.20
CA SER A 178 -3.31 -11.04 9.38
C SER A 178 -1.83 -10.64 9.27
N ILE A 179 -1.22 -10.30 10.40
CA ILE A 179 0.20 -9.89 10.49
C ILE A 179 1.08 -10.96 9.83
N LYS A 180 0.92 -12.24 10.23
CA LYS A 180 1.69 -13.37 9.68
C LYS A 180 1.65 -13.43 8.16
N ARG A 181 0.45 -13.25 7.56
CA ARG A 181 0.29 -13.28 6.10
C ARG A 181 0.91 -12.06 5.42
N GLY A 182 0.76 -10.89 6.02
CA GLY A 182 1.40 -9.67 5.51
C GLY A 182 2.91 -9.80 5.49
N LEU A 183 3.49 -10.16 6.63
CA LEU A 183 4.94 -10.30 6.78
C LEU A 183 5.55 -11.41 5.90
N SER A 184 4.85 -12.55 5.71
CA SER A 184 5.36 -13.65 4.87
C SER A 184 5.52 -13.31 3.38
N ARG A 185 5.00 -12.17 2.91
CA ARG A 185 5.09 -11.68 1.53
C ARG A 185 5.90 -10.39 1.41
N THR A 186 6.63 -10.06 2.46
CA THR A 186 7.39 -8.82 2.58
C THR A 186 8.87 -9.12 2.46
N ASN A 187 9.57 -8.34 1.64
CA ASN A 187 11.01 -8.42 1.48
C ASN A 187 11.74 -7.42 2.38
N LEU A 188 11.11 -6.26 2.66
CA LEU A 188 11.69 -5.22 3.50
C LEU A 188 10.61 -4.59 4.39
N ILE A 189 10.94 -4.32 5.63
CA ILE A 189 10.08 -3.59 6.56
C ILE A 189 10.72 -2.27 6.91
N VAL A 190 9.96 -1.19 6.72
CA VAL A 190 10.36 0.17 7.12
C VAL A 190 9.49 0.57 8.30
N VAL A 191 10.12 0.85 9.43
CA VAL A 191 9.44 1.36 10.62
C VAL A 191 9.64 2.87 10.71
N ILE A 192 8.57 3.63 10.83
CA ILE A 192 8.59 5.08 11.03
C ILE A 192 8.35 5.38 12.50
N GLY A 193 9.32 6.02 13.15
CA GLY A 193 9.37 6.29 14.57
C GLY A 193 10.20 5.28 15.34
N ASP A 194 10.16 5.35 16.67
CA ASP A 194 10.97 4.51 17.55
C ASP A 194 10.43 3.07 17.59
N VAL A 195 11.32 2.11 17.32
CA VAL A 195 10.95 0.69 17.27
C VAL A 195 10.67 0.20 18.69
N THR A 196 9.43 -0.18 18.94
CA THR A 196 9.00 -0.74 20.23
C THR A 196 9.47 -2.17 20.41
N ASP A 197 9.57 -2.65 21.65
CA ASP A 197 9.94 -4.05 21.93
C ASP A 197 8.90 -5.04 21.35
N TYR A 198 7.65 -4.63 21.30
CA TYR A 198 6.62 -5.42 20.62
C TYR A 198 6.92 -5.59 19.12
N LEU A 199 7.32 -4.54 18.43
CA LEU A 199 7.69 -4.63 17.02
C LEU A 199 8.95 -5.47 16.81
N LYS A 200 10.00 -5.30 17.66
CA LYS A 200 11.21 -6.12 17.61
C LYS A 200 10.91 -7.63 17.70
N ASN A 201 9.97 -8.00 18.58
CA ASN A 201 9.58 -9.40 18.79
C ASN A 201 8.59 -9.94 17.73
N THR A 202 7.95 -9.06 16.96
CA THR A 202 6.91 -9.45 15.99
C THR A 202 7.44 -9.48 14.56
N ILE A 203 8.40 -8.59 14.25
CA ILE A 203 9.00 -8.46 12.93
C ILE A 203 10.16 -9.47 12.84
N PRO A 204 10.22 -10.30 11.79
CA PRO A 204 11.38 -11.16 11.58
C PRO A 204 12.64 -10.30 11.35
N ASN A 205 13.78 -10.80 11.86
CA ASN A 205 15.10 -10.20 11.63
C ASN A 205 15.49 -10.28 10.14
#